data_937da92f33b7786fd52581a0c94740fc
#
_entry.id   937da92f33b7786fd52581a0c94740fc
#
_cell.length_a   1.000
_cell.length_b   1.000
_cell.length_c   1.000
_cell.angle_alpha   90.00
_cell.angle_beta   90.00
_cell.angle_gamma   90.00
#
_symmetry.space_group_name_H-M   'P 1'
#
loop_
_entity.id
_entity.type
_entity.pdbx_description
1 polymer ?
#
loop_
_entity_poly.entity_id
_entity_poly.type
_entity_poly.pdbx_seq_one_letter_code
_entity_poly.pdbx_strand_id
1 'polypeptide(L)'
;MTDLQKLKEELLNDPEFRAEYEKTRPEFEVMCALIEARTGAGMTQKELSEKSGVRQSNISRIENGTCSPTIVTLQALAKGLGKRLVVGFQ
;
A
#
# COMPACT_ATOMS: atom_id res chain seq x y z
N MET A 1 0.52 -5.54 -17.13
CA MET A 1 -0.28 -4.71 -16.20
C MET A 1 -0.93 -5.61 -15.16
N THR A 2 -0.85 -5.26 -13.90
CA THR A 2 -1.47 -6.03 -12.81
C THR A 2 -2.97 -5.75 -12.73
N ASP A 3 -3.73 -6.65 -12.10
CA ASP A 3 -5.17 -6.44 -11.88
C ASP A 3 -5.43 -5.20 -11.04
N LEU A 4 -4.54 -4.91 -10.09
CA LEU A 4 -4.65 -3.71 -9.25
C LEU A 4 -4.45 -2.44 -10.07
N GLN A 5 -3.51 -2.43 -11.01
CA GLN A 5 -3.28 -1.29 -11.90
C GLN A 5 -4.48 -1.06 -12.82
N LYS A 6 -5.08 -2.12 -13.35
CA LYS A 6 -6.30 -2.04 -14.15
C LYS A 6 -7.45 -1.43 -13.35
N LEU A 7 -7.65 -1.91 -12.12
CA LEU A 7 -8.70 -1.38 -11.25
C LEU A 7 -8.48 0.10 -10.96
N LYS A 8 -7.22 0.48 -10.69
CA LYS A 8 -6.87 1.88 -10.46
C LYS A 8 -7.21 2.76 -11.66
N GLU A 9 -6.88 2.32 -12.87
CA GLU A 9 -7.19 3.07 -14.09
C GLU A 9 -8.69 3.20 -14.31
N GLU A 10 -9.45 2.13 -14.11
CA GLU A 10 -10.91 2.15 -14.24
C GLU A 10 -11.54 3.13 -13.25
N LEU A 11 -11.09 3.12 -11.99
CA LEU A 11 -11.60 4.01 -10.96
C LEU A 11 -11.26 5.47 -11.26
N LEU A 12 -10.10 5.75 -11.81
CA LEU A 12 -9.70 7.13 -12.16
C LEU A 12 -10.51 7.72 -13.30
N ASN A 13 -11.28 6.91 -14.04
CA ASN A 13 -12.20 7.39 -15.06
C ASN A 13 -13.53 7.88 -14.46
N ASP A 14 -13.80 7.59 -13.19
CA ASP A 14 -14.97 8.08 -12.48
C ASP A 14 -14.65 9.47 -11.90
N PRO A 15 -15.39 10.55 -12.28
CA PRO A 15 -15.10 11.89 -11.78
C PRO A 15 -15.19 12.04 -10.27
N GLU A 16 -16.14 11.37 -9.61
CA GLU A 16 -16.26 11.41 -8.16
C GLU A 16 -15.09 10.73 -7.48
N PHE A 17 -14.72 9.54 -7.95
CA PHE A 17 -13.57 8.82 -7.43
C PHE A 17 -12.28 9.62 -7.65
N ARG A 18 -12.14 10.25 -8.81
CA ARG A 18 -10.96 11.03 -9.14
C ARG A 18 -10.79 12.22 -8.20
N ALA A 19 -11.88 12.89 -7.85
CA ALA A 19 -11.85 14.00 -6.89
C ALA A 19 -11.39 13.53 -5.51
N GLU A 20 -11.91 12.39 -5.03
CA GLU A 20 -11.49 11.79 -3.78
C GLU A 20 -10.03 11.31 -3.84
N TYR A 21 -9.63 10.75 -4.97
CA TYR A 21 -8.26 10.31 -5.19
C TYR A 21 -7.27 11.48 -5.08
N GLU A 22 -7.59 12.64 -5.65
CA GLU A 22 -6.72 13.81 -5.55
C GLU A 22 -6.54 14.27 -4.10
N LYS A 23 -7.57 14.13 -3.26
CA LYS A 23 -7.48 14.47 -1.83
C LYS A 23 -6.67 13.45 -1.02
N THR A 24 -6.83 12.15 -1.32
CA THR A 24 -6.25 11.06 -0.53
C THR A 24 -5.15 10.31 -1.28
N ARG A 25 -4.59 10.95 -2.30
CA ARG A 25 -3.62 10.35 -3.20
C ARG A 25 -2.44 9.68 -2.49
N PRO A 26 -1.79 10.31 -1.47
CA PRO A 26 -0.68 9.66 -0.80
C PRO A 26 -1.09 8.37 -0.09
N GLU A 27 -2.21 8.35 0.61
CA GLU A 27 -2.71 7.16 1.30
C GLU A 27 -3.09 6.07 0.31
N PHE A 28 -3.74 6.45 -0.79
CA PHE A 28 -4.12 5.50 -1.85
C PHE A 28 -2.88 4.88 -2.50
N GLU A 29 -1.85 5.68 -2.77
CA GLU A 29 -0.62 5.18 -3.37
C GLU A 29 0.13 4.24 -2.43
N VAL A 30 0.16 4.54 -1.13
CA VAL A 30 0.76 3.65 -0.12
C VAL A 30 -0.01 2.33 -0.07
N MET A 31 -1.34 2.39 -0.06
CA MET A 31 -2.19 1.20 -0.08
C MET A 31 -1.86 0.30 -1.27
N CYS A 32 -1.85 0.88 -2.48
CA CYS A 32 -1.57 0.13 -3.71
C CYS A 32 -0.14 -0.43 -3.71
N ALA A 33 0.84 0.37 -3.30
CA ALA A 33 2.23 -0.05 -3.28
C ALA A 33 2.44 -1.22 -2.32
N LEU A 34 1.82 -1.18 -1.15
CA LEU A 34 1.94 -2.27 -0.17
C LEU A 34 1.29 -3.56 -0.67
N ILE A 35 0.07 -3.45 -1.20
CA ILE A 35 -0.63 -4.63 -1.73
C ILE A 35 0.16 -5.26 -2.87
N GLU A 36 0.65 -4.45 -3.82
CA GLU A 36 1.44 -4.95 -4.94
C GLU A 36 2.73 -5.60 -4.49
N ALA A 37 3.46 -4.98 -3.56
CA ALA A 37 4.72 -5.52 -3.08
C ALA A 37 4.51 -6.84 -2.32
N ARG A 38 3.46 -6.89 -1.48
CA ARG A 38 3.16 -8.09 -0.70
C ARG A 38 2.70 -9.25 -1.60
N THR A 39 1.73 -9.00 -2.47
CA THR A 39 1.20 -10.04 -3.36
C THR A 39 2.23 -10.47 -4.40
N GLY A 40 3.04 -9.53 -4.89
CA GLY A 40 4.14 -9.84 -5.82
C GLY A 40 5.21 -10.70 -5.18
N ALA A 41 5.38 -10.61 -3.87
CA ALA A 41 6.29 -11.47 -3.11
C ALA A 41 5.66 -12.81 -2.70
N GLY A 42 4.39 -13.03 -3.02
CA GLY A 42 3.68 -14.24 -2.65
C GLY A 42 3.38 -14.36 -1.16
N MET A 43 3.33 -13.25 -0.45
CA MET A 43 3.11 -13.24 1.01
C MET A 43 1.66 -12.93 1.36
N THR A 44 1.16 -13.61 2.40
CA THR A 44 -0.09 -13.22 3.05
C THR A 44 0.19 -12.05 3.99
N GLN A 45 -0.86 -11.36 4.45
CA GLN A 45 -0.72 -10.32 5.47
C GLN A 45 -0.07 -10.87 6.74
N LYS A 46 -0.43 -12.09 7.12
CA LYS A 46 0.14 -12.76 8.28
C LYS A 46 1.65 -12.98 8.12
N GLU A 47 2.06 -13.48 6.96
CA GLU A 47 3.48 -13.73 6.69
C GLU A 47 4.28 -12.42 6.72
N LEU A 48 3.74 -11.36 6.13
CA LEU A 48 4.39 -10.05 6.17
C LEU A 48 4.46 -9.52 7.59
N SER A 49 3.41 -9.71 8.39
CA SER A 49 3.41 -9.32 9.80
C SER A 49 4.54 -10.02 10.55
N GLU A 50 4.73 -11.31 10.33
CA GLU A 50 5.79 -12.07 10.98
C GLU A 50 7.18 -11.59 10.56
N LYS A 51 7.37 -11.28 9.29
CA LYS A 51 8.66 -10.85 8.75
C LYS A 51 9.01 -9.41 9.08
N SER A 52 8.02 -8.54 9.18
CA SER A 52 8.23 -7.11 9.39
C SER A 52 8.17 -6.70 10.86
N GLY A 53 7.51 -7.50 11.69
CA GLY A 53 7.21 -7.12 13.07
C GLY A 53 6.05 -6.15 13.20
N VAL A 54 5.40 -5.80 12.09
CA VAL A 54 4.21 -4.94 12.10
C VAL A 54 2.98 -5.81 12.32
N ARG A 55 2.07 -5.38 13.19
CA ARG A 55 0.86 -6.15 13.49
C ARG A 55 0.03 -6.34 12.23
N GLN A 56 -0.53 -7.55 12.06
CA GLN A 56 -1.38 -7.86 10.93
C GLN A 56 -2.58 -6.92 10.83
N SER A 57 -3.19 -6.55 11.96
CA SER A 57 -4.30 -5.60 11.99
C SER A 57 -3.89 -4.23 11.43
N ASN A 58 -2.65 -3.80 11.69
CA ASN A 58 -2.14 -2.54 11.15
C ASN A 58 -1.91 -2.65 9.64
N ILE A 59 -1.34 -3.75 9.17
CA ILE A 59 -1.16 -4.01 7.73
C ILE A 59 -2.52 -3.97 7.04
N SER A 60 -3.53 -4.62 7.61
CA SER A 60 -4.89 -4.62 7.06
C SER A 60 -5.46 -3.21 6.95
N ARG A 61 -5.28 -2.38 7.98
CA ARG A 61 -5.75 -0.99 7.96
C ARG A 61 -5.05 -0.16 6.88
N ILE A 62 -3.76 -0.35 6.72
CA ILE A 62 -3.00 0.34 5.66
C ILE A 62 -3.53 -0.08 4.29
N GLU A 63 -3.75 -1.38 4.07
CA GLU A 63 -4.23 -1.90 2.80
C GLU A 63 -5.69 -1.53 2.52
N ASN A 64 -6.45 -1.19 3.54
CA ASN A 64 -7.83 -0.71 3.39
C ASN A 64 -7.91 0.82 3.25
N GLY A 65 -6.79 1.51 3.38
CA GLY A 65 -6.74 2.97 3.30
C GLY A 65 -7.32 3.69 4.52
N THR A 66 -7.47 2.98 5.66
CA THR A 66 -8.08 3.55 6.86
C THR A 66 -7.05 4.11 7.85
N CYS A 67 -5.78 4.02 7.53
CA CYS A 67 -4.72 4.51 8.41
C CYS A 67 -3.57 5.08 7.59
N SER A 68 -2.92 6.12 8.13
CA SER A 68 -1.71 6.71 7.54
C SER A 68 -0.51 6.16 8.30
N PRO A 69 0.28 5.26 7.71
CA PRO A 69 1.43 4.68 8.40
C PRO A 69 2.54 5.71 8.57
N THR A 70 3.32 5.53 9.64
CA THR A 70 4.53 6.33 9.83
C THR A 70 5.65 5.83 8.91
N ILE A 71 6.67 6.66 8.73
CA ILE A 71 7.87 6.28 7.98
C ILE A 71 8.52 5.04 8.62
N VAL A 72 8.57 4.98 9.94
CA VAL A 72 9.13 3.84 10.67
C VAL A 72 8.39 2.55 10.33
N THR A 73 7.06 2.60 10.29
CA THR A 73 6.23 1.46 9.92
C THR A 73 6.49 1.04 8.47
N LEU A 74 6.56 2.02 7.55
CA LEU A 74 6.84 1.74 6.14
C LEU A 74 8.22 1.10 5.95
N GLN A 75 9.24 1.57 6.69
CA GLN A 75 10.57 0.97 6.64
C GLN A 75 10.56 -0.47 7.14
N ALA A 76 9.83 -0.75 8.21
CA ALA A 76 9.70 -2.12 8.73
C ALA A 76 9.04 -3.04 7.71
N LEU A 77 7.99 -2.57 7.05
CA LEU A 77 7.30 -3.32 6.00
C LEU A 77 8.22 -3.58 4.81
N ALA A 78 8.94 -2.56 4.36
CA ALA A 78 9.90 -2.70 3.26
C ALA A 78 10.96 -3.75 3.59
N LYS A 79 11.50 -3.72 4.79
CA LYS A 79 12.48 -4.70 5.25
C LYS A 79 11.91 -6.11 5.26
N GLY A 80 10.68 -6.27 5.75
CA GLY A 80 10.00 -7.57 5.73
C GLY A 80 9.76 -8.11 4.32
N LEU A 81 9.61 -7.21 3.34
CA LEU A 81 9.46 -7.57 1.93
C LEU A 81 10.80 -7.78 1.22
N GLY A 82 11.91 -7.56 1.88
CA GLY A 82 13.23 -7.60 1.26
C GLY A 82 13.46 -6.46 0.28
N LYS A 83 12.81 -5.33 0.51
CA LYS A 83 12.85 -4.14 -0.37
C LYS A 83 13.32 -2.92 0.40
N ARG A 84 13.63 -1.86 -0.34
CA ARG A 84 14.01 -0.57 0.22
C ARG A 84 12.87 0.42 0.03
N LEU A 85 12.52 1.16 1.08
CA LEU A 85 11.54 2.23 0.98
C LEU A 85 12.14 3.38 0.16
N VAL A 86 11.39 3.84 -0.84
CA VAL A 86 11.76 4.98 -1.66
C VAL A 86 10.71 6.06 -1.49
N VAL A 87 11.14 7.29 -1.22
CA VAL A 87 10.26 8.44 -1.03
C VAL A 87 10.72 9.54 -1.98
N GLY A 88 9.76 10.29 -2.54
CA GLY A 88 10.09 11.38 -3.43
C GLY A 88 9.06 12.50 -3.37
N PHE A 89 9.47 13.65 -3.88
CA PHE A 89 8.58 14.78 -4.11
C PHE A 89 8.59 15.09 -5.61
N GLN A 90 7.45 15.41 -6.13
CA GLN A 90 7.29 15.75 -7.56
C GLN A 90 6.61 17.11 -7.71
#